data_d776730282081c995841aac14536c574
#
_entry.id   d776730282081c995841aac14536c574
#
_cell.length_a   1.000
_cell.length_b   1.000
_cell.length_c   1.000
_cell.angle_alpha   90.00
_cell.angle_beta   90.00
_cell.angle_gamma   90.00
#
_symmetry.space_group_name_H-M   'P 1'
#
loop_
_entity.id
_entity.type
_entity.pdbx_description
1 polymer ?
#
loop_
_entity_poly.entity_id
_entity_poly.type
_entity_poly.pdbx_seq_one_letter_code
_entity_poly.pdbx_strand_id
1 'polypeptide(L)'
;MSPVSPWPVPDPLPGEDRTYGGGLYVDLVPAPTFGINCRKVFTSYQWSRLSRGIKARADFTCEFCTMPESPEQNMYHVTHERFSYDGASSLQRLTRFICSCRRCDEFTHFGRALVYGGSPELILWHALAVKNIRTNTITLEDVKAEAWAALELWKRRSAMKWTVDLSILAGTGLPVNQESLVIAPVVES
;
A
#
# COMPACT_ATOMS: atom_id res chain seq x y z
N MET A 1 -0.47 -28.67 -15.67
CA MET A 1 -1.18 -27.39 -15.77
C MET A 1 -0.22 -26.41 -16.43
N SER A 2 -0.52 -25.92 -17.63
CA SER A 2 0.32 -24.94 -18.32
C SER A 2 0.43 -23.67 -17.44
N PRO A 3 1.62 -23.10 -17.28
CA PRO A 3 1.78 -21.84 -16.57
C PRO A 3 0.93 -20.78 -17.30
N VAL A 4 -0.09 -20.27 -16.64
CA VAL A 4 -0.81 -19.10 -17.13
C VAL A 4 0.25 -18.02 -17.33
N SER A 5 0.45 -17.61 -18.59
CA SER A 5 1.37 -16.51 -18.93
C SER A 5 1.16 -15.38 -17.95
N PRO A 6 2.21 -14.90 -17.27
CA PRO A 6 2.06 -13.79 -16.37
C PRO A 6 1.46 -12.63 -17.18
N TRP A 7 0.42 -11.98 -16.63
CA TRP A 7 -0.11 -10.78 -17.22
C TRP A 7 1.04 -9.77 -17.29
N PRO A 8 1.39 -9.26 -18.48
CA PRO A 8 2.45 -8.27 -18.58
C PRO A 8 1.97 -6.97 -17.94
N VAL A 9 2.16 -6.84 -16.63
CA VAL A 9 1.93 -5.57 -15.95
C VAL A 9 3.07 -4.66 -16.37
N PRO A 10 2.79 -3.49 -16.97
CA PRO A 10 3.83 -2.53 -17.31
C PRO A 10 4.65 -2.12 -16.08
N ASP A 11 5.92 -1.86 -16.26
CA ASP A 11 6.82 -1.40 -15.21
C ASP A 11 7.62 -0.15 -15.66
N PRO A 12 7.29 1.03 -15.19
CA PRO A 12 6.13 1.35 -14.36
C PRO A 12 4.79 1.29 -15.10
N LEU A 13 3.68 1.26 -14.36
CA LEU A 13 2.37 1.51 -14.95
C LEU A 13 2.31 2.94 -15.49
N PRO A 14 1.60 3.20 -16.61
CA PRO A 14 1.35 4.57 -17.05
C PRO A 14 0.76 5.42 -15.92
N GLY A 15 1.47 6.49 -15.56
CA GLY A 15 1.09 7.38 -14.44
C GLY A 15 1.58 6.92 -13.06
N GLU A 16 2.26 5.79 -12.94
CA GLU A 16 2.86 5.33 -11.69
C GLU A 16 4.16 6.08 -11.40
N ASP A 17 4.30 6.61 -10.19
CA ASP A 17 5.57 7.16 -9.71
C ASP A 17 6.27 6.14 -8.79
N ARG A 18 7.20 5.36 -9.35
CA ARG A 18 7.98 4.36 -8.62
C ARG A 18 8.94 4.97 -7.59
N THR A 19 9.19 6.27 -7.64
CA THR A 19 10.05 6.97 -6.67
C THR A 19 9.27 7.41 -5.43
N TYR A 20 7.95 7.56 -5.57
CA TYR A 20 7.09 8.00 -4.48
C TYR A 20 7.01 6.96 -3.36
N GLY A 21 7.23 7.40 -2.14
CA GLY A 21 6.97 6.60 -0.94
C GLY A 21 7.72 5.27 -0.87
N GLY A 22 8.95 5.20 -1.41
CA GLY A 22 9.76 3.97 -1.42
C GLY A 22 10.29 3.51 -0.06
N GLY A 23 10.23 4.36 0.97
CA GLY A 23 10.63 4.01 2.34
C GLY A 23 9.54 3.27 3.10
N LEU A 24 9.94 2.51 4.12
CA LEU A 24 9.01 1.91 5.07
C LEU A 24 8.55 2.98 6.08
N TYR A 25 7.28 3.34 6.02
CA TYR A 25 6.63 4.26 6.96
C TYR A 25 5.14 3.92 7.13
N VAL A 26 4.54 4.41 8.22
CA VAL A 26 3.12 4.22 8.49
C VAL A 26 2.30 5.10 7.55
N ASP A 27 1.41 4.49 6.78
CA ASP A 27 0.54 5.15 5.80
C ASP A 27 -0.92 4.74 6.03
N LEU A 28 -1.63 5.54 6.81
CA LEU A 28 -3.00 5.25 7.22
C LEU A 28 -3.99 5.92 6.30
N VAL A 29 -4.83 5.10 5.67
CA VAL A 29 -5.95 5.57 4.84
C VAL A 29 -6.98 6.28 5.73
N PRO A 30 -7.42 7.51 5.38
CA PRO A 30 -8.43 8.26 6.13
C PRO A 30 -9.74 7.47 6.29
N ALA A 31 -10.41 7.63 7.44
CA ALA A 31 -11.64 6.89 7.74
C ALA A 31 -12.73 7.02 6.65
N PRO A 32 -13.00 8.22 6.06
CA PRO A 32 -14.02 8.37 5.02
C PRO A 32 -13.73 7.59 3.73
N THR A 33 -12.46 7.27 3.46
CA THR A 33 -12.04 6.55 2.25
C THR A 33 -11.57 5.13 2.55
N PHE A 34 -11.70 4.70 3.80
CA PHE A 34 -11.35 3.33 4.19
C PHE A 34 -12.18 2.31 3.39
N GLY A 35 -11.48 1.39 2.73
CA GLY A 35 -12.11 0.41 1.85
C GLY A 35 -12.30 0.87 0.40
N ILE A 36 -12.02 2.15 0.06
CA ILE A 36 -11.92 2.57 -1.34
C ILE A 36 -10.52 2.25 -1.84
N ASN A 37 -10.40 1.16 -2.59
CA ASN A 37 -9.15 0.62 -3.09
C ASN A 37 -9.39 -0.14 -4.40
N CYS A 38 -8.35 -0.74 -4.97
CA CYS A 38 -8.44 -1.46 -6.25
C CYS A 38 -9.49 -2.57 -6.26
N ARG A 39 -9.83 -3.17 -5.10
CA ARG A 39 -10.86 -4.22 -5.00
C ARG A 39 -12.28 -3.69 -5.18
N LYS A 40 -12.48 -2.37 -5.18
CA LYS A 40 -13.75 -1.74 -5.57
C LYS A 40 -13.89 -1.64 -7.09
N VAL A 41 -12.76 -1.56 -7.80
CA VAL A 41 -12.71 -1.40 -9.26
C VAL A 41 -12.58 -2.74 -9.97
N PHE A 42 -11.78 -3.64 -9.40
CA PHE A 42 -11.48 -4.94 -9.98
C PHE A 42 -12.27 -6.08 -9.35
N THR A 43 -12.61 -7.07 -10.17
CA THR A 43 -13.02 -8.40 -9.68
C THR A 43 -11.85 -9.05 -8.93
N SER A 44 -12.14 -10.06 -8.09
CA SER A 44 -11.10 -10.81 -7.38
C SER A 44 -10.08 -11.46 -8.34
N TYR A 45 -10.53 -11.89 -9.53
CA TYR A 45 -9.66 -12.45 -10.55
C TYR A 45 -8.71 -11.40 -11.13
N GLN A 46 -9.24 -10.22 -11.50
CA GLN A 46 -8.43 -9.11 -12.02
C GLN A 46 -7.42 -8.62 -10.98
N TRP A 47 -7.87 -8.47 -9.72
CA TRP A 47 -6.98 -8.11 -8.62
C TRP A 47 -5.85 -9.13 -8.43
N SER A 48 -6.17 -10.42 -8.44
CA SER A 48 -5.15 -11.48 -8.31
C SER A 48 -4.12 -11.43 -9.43
N ARG A 49 -4.55 -11.13 -10.67
CA ARG A 49 -3.64 -10.98 -11.81
C ARG A 49 -2.74 -9.76 -11.64
N LEU A 50 -3.31 -8.59 -11.33
CA LEU A 50 -2.54 -7.37 -11.09
C LEU A 50 -1.53 -7.59 -9.96
N SER A 51 -1.99 -8.08 -8.82
CA SER A 51 -1.15 -8.33 -7.66
C SER A 51 0.02 -9.27 -7.96
N ARG A 52 -0.23 -10.34 -8.72
CA ARG A 52 0.85 -11.25 -9.15
C ARG A 52 1.84 -10.54 -10.08
N GLY A 53 1.37 -9.70 -11.00
CA GLY A 53 2.23 -8.92 -11.89
C GLY A 53 3.11 -7.93 -11.11
N ILE A 54 2.52 -7.20 -10.14
CA ILE A 54 3.24 -6.29 -9.25
C ILE A 54 4.33 -7.03 -8.45
N LYS A 55 4.02 -8.21 -7.91
CA LYS A 55 4.99 -9.02 -7.18
C LYS A 55 6.09 -9.56 -8.11
N ALA A 56 5.72 -10.00 -9.31
CA ALA A 56 6.67 -10.55 -10.28
C ALA A 56 7.69 -9.52 -10.76
N ARG A 57 7.29 -8.25 -10.96
CA ARG A 57 8.24 -7.17 -11.33
C ARG A 57 9.23 -6.81 -10.22
N ALA A 58 8.95 -7.22 -8.99
CA ALA A 58 9.84 -7.12 -7.83
C ALA A 58 10.55 -8.45 -7.53
N ASP A 59 10.57 -9.40 -8.49
CA ASP A 59 11.11 -10.75 -8.30
C ASP A 59 10.60 -11.44 -7.04
N PHE A 60 9.32 -11.22 -6.70
CA PHE A 60 8.71 -11.71 -5.46
C PHE A 60 9.50 -11.36 -4.20
N THR A 61 10.15 -10.20 -4.23
CA THR A 61 10.98 -9.69 -3.13
C THR A 61 10.33 -8.45 -2.53
N CYS A 62 10.32 -8.34 -1.21
CA CYS A 62 9.79 -7.18 -0.52
C CYS A 62 10.63 -5.93 -0.85
N GLU A 63 10.01 -4.90 -1.41
CA GLU A 63 10.70 -3.66 -1.80
C GLU A 63 11.19 -2.83 -0.59
N PHE A 64 10.70 -3.13 0.63
CA PHE A 64 11.15 -2.46 1.85
C PHE A 64 12.34 -3.15 2.52
N CYS A 65 12.25 -4.45 2.78
CA CYS A 65 13.23 -5.20 3.56
C CYS A 65 14.06 -6.21 2.75
N THR A 66 13.83 -6.29 1.45
CA THR A 66 14.52 -7.19 0.51
C THR A 66 14.34 -8.68 0.79
N MET A 67 13.40 -9.07 1.65
CA MET A 67 13.09 -10.47 1.94
C MET A 67 12.33 -11.09 0.75
N PRO A 68 12.76 -12.24 0.21
CA PRO A 68 12.03 -12.95 -0.84
C PRO A 68 10.78 -13.67 -0.28
N GLU A 69 9.80 -13.97 -1.14
CA GLU A 69 8.74 -14.94 -0.79
C GLU A 69 9.36 -16.31 -0.52
N SER A 70 8.75 -17.06 0.40
CA SER A 70 9.11 -18.44 0.71
C SER A 70 7.84 -19.29 0.77
N PRO A 71 7.35 -19.80 -0.39
CA PRO A 71 6.14 -20.60 -0.45
C PRO A 71 6.19 -21.87 0.38
N GLU A 72 7.37 -22.50 0.50
CA GLU A 72 7.63 -23.68 1.34
C GLU A 72 7.45 -23.39 2.84
N GLN A 73 7.58 -22.13 3.26
CA GLN A 73 7.32 -21.65 4.62
C GLN A 73 5.97 -20.94 4.73
N ASN A 74 5.14 -21.01 3.69
CA ASN A 74 3.85 -20.30 3.59
C ASN A 74 3.98 -18.78 3.78
N MET A 75 5.13 -18.21 3.38
CA MET A 75 5.38 -16.77 3.43
C MET A 75 5.15 -16.14 2.06
N TYR A 76 4.00 -15.54 1.89
CA TYR A 76 3.60 -14.84 0.68
C TYR A 76 3.59 -13.32 0.90
N HIS A 77 4.00 -12.58 -0.13
CA HIS A 77 3.92 -11.13 -0.12
C HIS A 77 2.54 -10.63 -0.53
N VAL A 78 2.28 -9.39 -0.18
CA VAL A 78 1.08 -8.65 -0.56
C VAL A 78 1.44 -7.53 -1.52
N THR A 79 0.46 -7.08 -2.29
CA THR A 79 0.56 -5.84 -3.06
C THR A 79 -0.04 -4.73 -2.22
N HIS A 80 0.81 -3.77 -1.84
CA HIS A 80 0.46 -2.60 -1.08
C HIS A 80 0.18 -1.43 -2.02
N GLU A 81 -0.93 -0.72 -1.80
CA GLU A 81 -1.35 0.47 -2.53
C GLU A 81 -0.83 1.71 -1.80
N ARG A 82 0.03 2.49 -2.46
CA ARG A 82 0.57 3.73 -1.88
C ARG A 82 -0.18 4.94 -2.42
N PHE A 83 -0.76 5.71 -1.52
CA PHE A 83 -1.52 6.90 -1.85
C PHE A 83 -0.73 8.18 -1.53
N SER A 84 -0.87 9.19 -2.39
CA SER A 84 -0.53 10.57 -2.08
C SER A 84 -1.77 11.33 -1.63
N TYR A 85 -1.57 12.37 -0.84
CA TYR A 85 -2.65 13.18 -0.26
C TYR A 85 -2.35 14.66 -0.47
N ASP A 86 -3.20 15.33 -1.23
CA ASP A 86 -3.19 16.78 -1.38
C ASP A 86 -4.35 17.39 -0.59
N GLY A 87 -4.02 18.01 0.54
CA GLY A 87 -5.02 18.63 1.41
C GLY A 87 -5.67 19.87 0.81
N ALA A 88 -4.98 20.59 -0.09
CA ALA A 88 -5.52 21.79 -0.71
C ALA A 88 -6.64 21.47 -1.71
N SER A 89 -6.46 20.43 -2.49
CA SER A 89 -7.47 19.93 -3.45
C SER A 89 -8.37 18.83 -2.89
N SER A 90 -8.13 18.40 -1.64
CA SER A 90 -8.82 17.26 -1.03
C SER A 90 -8.75 15.99 -1.90
N LEU A 91 -7.58 15.72 -2.47
CA LEU A 91 -7.35 14.62 -3.39
C LEU A 91 -6.48 13.54 -2.74
N GLN A 92 -7.00 12.33 -2.67
CA GLN A 92 -6.27 11.10 -2.35
C GLN A 92 -6.03 10.34 -3.66
N ARG A 93 -4.78 10.22 -4.09
CA ARG A 93 -4.43 9.58 -5.36
C ARG A 93 -3.61 8.32 -5.14
N LEU A 94 -4.02 7.23 -5.79
CA LEU A 94 -3.19 6.04 -5.88
C LEU A 94 -1.98 6.33 -6.78
N THR A 95 -0.77 6.32 -6.20
CA THR A 95 0.45 6.80 -6.84
C THR A 95 1.36 5.67 -7.30
N ARG A 96 1.42 4.57 -6.54
CA ARG A 96 2.19 3.39 -6.92
C ARG A 96 1.71 2.12 -6.21
N PHE A 97 2.22 0.99 -6.70
CA PHE A 97 2.12 -0.31 -6.03
C PHE A 97 3.48 -0.76 -5.51
N ILE A 98 3.49 -1.47 -4.39
CA ILE A 98 4.69 -1.98 -3.74
C ILE A 98 4.49 -3.47 -3.42
N CYS A 99 5.46 -4.31 -3.78
CA CYS A 99 5.55 -5.67 -3.27
C CYS A 99 6.04 -5.61 -1.82
N SER A 100 5.23 -6.06 -0.87
CA SER A 100 5.54 -5.97 0.56
C SER A 100 5.39 -7.31 1.25
N CYS A 101 6.33 -7.67 2.12
CA CYS A 101 6.13 -8.78 3.04
C CYS A 101 5.08 -8.40 4.10
N ARG A 102 4.46 -9.41 4.70
CA ARG A 102 3.40 -9.21 5.69
C ARG A 102 3.83 -8.28 6.84
N ARG A 103 5.03 -8.40 7.35
CA ARG A 103 5.52 -7.58 8.47
C ARG A 103 5.70 -6.12 8.11
N CYS A 104 6.23 -5.84 6.92
CA CYS A 104 6.31 -4.46 6.43
C CYS A 104 4.91 -3.87 6.18
N ASP A 105 3.98 -4.66 5.63
CA ASP A 105 2.59 -4.24 5.42
C ASP A 105 1.86 -3.96 6.74
N GLU A 106 2.08 -4.78 7.78
CA GLU A 106 1.57 -4.56 9.13
C GLU A 106 2.05 -3.23 9.72
N PHE A 107 3.33 -2.86 9.53
CA PHE A 107 3.83 -1.56 9.96
C PHE A 107 3.23 -0.41 9.14
N THR A 108 3.15 -0.55 7.82
CA THR A 108 2.52 0.45 6.96
C THR A 108 1.06 0.70 7.37
N HIS A 109 0.35 -0.37 7.71
CA HIS A 109 -1.03 -0.32 8.22
C HIS A 109 -1.11 -0.44 9.75
N PHE A 110 -0.20 0.21 10.48
CA PHE A 110 -0.02 0.03 11.93
C PHE A 110 -1.34 0.09 12.71
N GLY A 111 -2.18 1.11 12.50
CA GLY A 111 -3.46 1.23 13.19
C GLY A 111 -4.39 0.03 12.91
N ARG A 112 -4.47 -0.44 11.67
CA ARG A 112 -5.24 -1.63 11.30
C ARG A 112 -4.68 -2.88 11.96
N ALA A 113 -3.36 -3.04 11.96
CA ALA A 113 -2.70 -4.19 12.57
C ALA A 113 -3.04 -4.31 14.07
N LEU A 114 -3.08 -3.19 14.79
CA LEU A 114 -3.47 -3.16 16.21
C LEU A 114 -4.91 -3.61 16.43
N VAL A 115 -5.84 -3.13 15.59
CA VAL A 115 -7.27 -3.50 15.69
C VAL A 115 -7.49 -5.00 15.47
N TYR A 116 -6.70 -5.63 14.60
CA TYR A 116 -6.80 -7.06 14.28
C TYR A 116 -5.86 -7.95 15.13
N GLY A 117 -5.38 -7.47 16.26
CA GLY A 117 -4.61 -8.25 17.23
C GLY A 117 -3.14 -8.45 16.88
N GLY A 118 -2.60 -7.60 16.00
CA GLY A 118 -1.15 -7.56 15.77
C GLY A 118 -0.39 -7.10 17.01
N SER A 119 0.77 -7.72 17.27
CA SER A 119 1.64 -7.28 18.36
C SER A 119 2.35 -5.98 17.98
N PRO A 120 2.05 -4.84 18.65
CA PRO A 120 2.70 -3.57 18.34
C PRO A 120 4.21 -3.65 18.52
N GLU A 121 4.66 -4.38 19.52
CA GLU A 121 6.08 -4.54 19.81
C GLU A 121 6.82 -5.24 18.65
N LEU A 122 6.32 -6.38 18.19
CA LEU A 122 6.94 -7.13 17.08
C LEU A 122 6.94 -6.31 15.78
N ILE A 123 5.87 -5.56 15.52
CA ILE A 123 5.76 -4.70 14.33
C ILE A 123 6.79 -3.57 14.39
N LEU A 124 6.93 -2.90 15.53
CA LEU A 124 7.89 -1.81 15.72
C LEU A 124 9.34 -2.30 15.68
N TRP A 125 9.65 -3.44 16.27
CA TRP A 125 11.00 -4.05 16.18
C TRP A 125 11.35 -4.45 14.76
N HIS A 126 10.39 -5.00 13.99
CA HIS A 126 10.62 -5.28 12.59
C HIS A 126 10.90 -4.01 11.79
N ALA A 127 10.10 -2.95 12.00
CA ALA A 127 10.30 -1.67 11.32
C ALA A 127 11.67 -1.05 11.67
N LEU A 128 12.09 -1.13 12.94
CA LEU A 128 13.41 -0.70 13.37
C LEU A 128 14.53 -1.44 12.63
N ALA A 129 14.44 -2.77 12.54
CA ALA A 129 15.42 -3.58 11.83
C ALA A 129 15.51 -3.18 10.36
N VAL A 130 14.35 -3.01 9.68
CA VAL A 130 14.29 -2.62 8.26
C VAL A 130 14.89 -1.23 8.04
N LYS A 131 14.55 -0.24 8.89
CA LYS A 131 15.06 1.12 8.77
C LYS A 131 16.58 1.19 8.99
N ASN A 132 17.11 0.32 9.81
CA ASN A 132 18.54 0.26 10.12
C ASN A 132 19.37 -0.58 9.13
N ILE A 133 18.78 -1.23 8.12
CA ILE A 133 19.54 -1.94 7.08
C ILE A 133 20.60 -1.04 6.42
N ARG A 134 20.32 0.26 6.29
CA ARG A 134 21.20 1.21 5.60
C ARG A 134 21.88 2.23 6.48
N THR A 135 21.32 2.57 7.63
CA THR A 135 21.77 3.72 8.44
C THR A 135 22.33 3.35 9.80
N ASN A 136 21.77 2.35 10.43
CA ASN A 136 22.08 1.91 11.83
C ASN A 136 22.03 3.06 12.87
N THR A 137 21.25 4.11 12.60
CA THR A 137 21.15 5.31 13.47
C THR A 137 19.77 5.51 14.05
N ILE A 138 18.77 4.79 13.53
CA ILE A 138 17.37 4.90 13.96
C ILE A 138 17.20 4.14 15.29
N THR A 139 16.50 4.76 16.23
CA THR A 139 16.16 4.15 17.53
C THR A 139 14.73 3.62 17.53
N LEU A 140 14.39 2.78 18.50
CA LEU A 140 13.02 2.30 18.69
C LEU A 140 12.07 3.48 19.02
N GLU A 141 12.55 4.47 19.74
CA GLU A 141 11.77 5.67 20.08
C GLU A 141 11.46 6.50 18.81
N ASP A 142 12.39 6.58 17.85
CA ASP A 142 12.13 7.25 16.58
C ASP A 142 11.02 6.53 15.80
N VAL A 143 11.04 5.19 15.77
CA VAL A 143 10.00 4.39 15.10
C VAL A 143 8.64 4.55 15.78
N LYS A 144 8.61 4.58 17.11
CA LYS A 144 7.40 4.85 17.89
C LYS A 144 6.86 6.26 17.61
N ALA A 145 7.74 7.26 17.64
CA ALA A 145 7.35 8.65 17.38
C ALA A 145 6.75 8.81 15.98
N GLU A 146 7.32 8.15 14.96
CA GLU A 146 6.77 8.12 13.61
C GLU A 146 5.38 7.49 13.58
N ALA A 147 5.19 6.34 14.23
CA ALA A 147 3.90 5.67 14.26
C ALA A 147 2.81 6.53 14.93
N TRP A 148 3.15 7.21 16.03
CA TRP A 148 2.23 8.13 16.70
C TRP A 148 1.93 9.37 15.84
N ALA A 149 2.94 9.96 15.22
CA ALA A 149 2.75 11.10 14.31
C ALA A 149 1.82 10.74 13.13
N ALA A 150 1.94 9.52 12.61
CA ALA A 150 1.07 9.02 11.55
C ALA A 150 -0.39 8.86 12.02
N LEU A 151 -0.64 8.42 13.26
CA LEU A 151 -1.98 8.36 13.84
C LEU A 151 -2.59 9.76 14.01
N GLU A 152 -1.81 10.76 14.44
CA GLU A 152 -2.28 12.14 14.52
C GLU A 152 -2.56 12.73 13.13
N LEU A 153 -1.73 12.42 12.12
CA LEU A 153 -1.99 12.80 10.75
C LEU A 153 -3.27 12.13 10.20
N TRP A 154 -3.48 10.86 10.53
CA TRP A 154 -4.68 10.13 10.17
C TRP A 154 -5.95 10.78 10.73
N LYS A 155 -5.93 11.20 12.01
CA LYS A 155 -7.06 11.92 12.62
C LYS A 155 -7.41 13.20 11.84
N ARG A 156 -6.39 14.00 11.49
CA ARG A 156 -6.59 15.22 10.71
C ARG A 156 -7.16 14.92 9.31
N ARG A 157 -6.59 13.94 8.59
CA ARG A 157 -7.06 13.50 7.28
C ARG A 157 -8.48 12.92 7.35
N SER A 158 -8.81 12.21 8.42
CA SER A 158 -10.14 11.60 8.62
C SER A 158 -11.25 12.62 8.89
N ALA A 159 -10.90 13.83 9.31
CA ALA A 159 -11.85 14.94 9.45
C ALA A 159 -12.16 15.65 8.12
N MET A 160 -11.49 15.28 7.03
CA MET A 160 -11.66 15.88 5.71
C MET A 160 -12.48 14.95 4.80
N LYS A 161 -13.13 15.54 3.80
CA LYS A 161 -13.71 14.79 2.68
C LYS A 161 -12.67 14.66 1.58
N TRP A 162 -12.57 13.48 0.97
CA TRP A 162 -11.56 13.19 -0.06
C TRP A 162 -12.21 12.71 -1.35
N THR A 163 -11.76 13.23 -2.48
CA THR A 163 -11.92 12.57 -3.77
C THR A 163 -10.82 11.55 -3.90
N VAL A 164 -11.16 10.30 -4.23
CA VAL A 164 -10.18 9.22 -4.44
C VAL A 164 -9.94 9.03 -5.92
N ASP A 165 -8.70 9.18 -6.36
CA ASP A 165 -8.25 9.02 -7.74
C ASP A 165 -7.48 7.69 -7.87
N LEU A 166 -8.07 6.77 -8.62
CA LEU A 166 -7.53 5.47 -8.98
C LEU A 166 -7.17 5.39 -10.46
N SER A 167 -6.99 6.52 -11.15
CA SER A 167 -6.81 6.60 -12.61
C SER A 167 -5.61 5.81 -13.14
N ILE A 168 -4.60 5.58 -12.31
CA ILE A 168 -3.46 4.70 -12.63
C ILE A 168 -3.91 3.30 -13.06
N LEU A 169 -5.09 2.83 -12.62
CA LEU A 169 -5.62 1.50 -12.96
C LEU A 169 -5.97 1.37 -14.43
N ALA A 170 -6.25 2.46 -15.14
CA ALA A 170 -6.42 2.44 -16.60
C ALA A 170 -5.16 1.96 -17.32
N GLY A 171 -3.98 2.23 -16.75
CA GLY A 171 -2.69 1.81 -17.29
C GLY A 171 -2.37 0.32 -17.10
N THR A 172 -3.17 -0.43 -16.35
CA THR A 172 -2.93 -1.87 -16.12
C THR A 172 -3.22 -2.75 -17.31
N GLY A 173 -3.96 -2.24 -18.31
CA GLY A 173 -4.47 -3.01 -19.45
C GLY A 173 -5.61 -3.98 -19.07
N LEU A 174 -6.05 -4.01 -17.81
CA LEU A 174 -7.23 -4.76 -17.40
C LEU A 174 -8.50 -3.96 -17.71
N PRO A 175 -9.61 -4.62 -18.07
CA PRO A 175 -10.88 -3.93 -18.25
C PRO A 175 -11.29 -3.21 -16.96
N VAL A 176 -11.49 -1.90 -17.05
CA VAL A 176 -11.96 -1.07 -15.93
C VAL A 176 -13.12 -0.19 -16.40
N ASN A 177 -14.08 0.05 -15.52
CA ASN A 177 -15.05 1.10 -15.74
C ASN A 177 -14.38 2.45 -15.41
N GLN A 178 -14.22 3.30 -16.42
CA GLN A 178 -13.56 4.61 -16.29
C GLN A 178 -14.24 5.51 -15.25
N GLU A 179 -15.57 5.44 -15.14
CA GLU A 179 -16.35 6.22 -14.16
C GLU A 179 -16.07 5.81 -12.72
N SER A 180 -15.55 4.58 -12.50
CA SER A 180 -15.19 4.07 -11.18
C SER A 180 -13.78 4.45 -10.75
N LEU A 181 -13.01 5.14 -11.60
CA LEU A 181 -11.61 5.48 -11.30
C LEU A 181 -11.46 6.75 -10.46
N VAL A 182 -12.46 7.64 -10.48
CA VAL A 182 -12.47 8.83 -9.63
C VAL A 182 -13.74 8.81 -8.80
N ILE A 183 -13.58 8.68 -7.49
CA ILE A 183 -14.67 8.50 -6.54
C ILE A 183 -14.78 9.76 -5.70
N ALA A 184 -15.85 10.52 -5.93
CA ALA A 184 -16.17 11.71 -5.15
C ALA A 184 -16.55 11.36 -3.69
N PRO A 185 -16.36 12.28 -2.73
CA PRO A 185 -16.77 12.05 -1.36
C PRO A 185 -18.29 11.88 -1.27
N VAL A 186 -18.74 10.97 -0.41
CA VAL A 186 -20.16 10.81 -0.11
C VAL A 186 -20.64 12.09 0.57
N VAL A 187 -21.62 12.76 -0.05
CA VAL A 187 -22.33 13.90 0.56
C VAL A 187 -23.45 13.28 1.38
N GLU A 188 -23.29 13.26 2.71
CA GLU A 188 -24.42 12.95 3.58
C GLU A 188 -25.45 14.08 3.42
N SER A 189 -26.62 13.72 2.95
CA SER A 189 -27.78 14.60 2.81
C SER A 189 -28.50 14.79 4.15
#